data_0d656bc55b5277c599b188339de7f513
#
_entry.id   0d656bc55b5277c599b188339de7f513
#
_cell.length_a   1.000
_cell.length_b   1.000
_cell.length_c   1.000
_cell.angle_alpha   90.00
_cell.angle_beta   90.00
_cell.angle_gamma   90.00
#
_symmetry.space_group_name_H-M   'P 1'
#
loop_
_entity.id
_entity.type
_entity.pdbx_description
1 polymer ?
#
loop_
_entity_poly.entity_id
_entity_poly.type
_entity_poly.pdbx_seq_one_letter_code
_entity_poly.pdbx_strand_id
1 'polypeptide(L)'
;MTNINLATDVVIISGATASGKSSFAISLAKKVKKAVIINADSAQVYTNAPILANIPTEAERQGVSHKLFALQPITEYFSVMMWLQLVKQEISQAQAKGMLPIVVGGSAMYLLSLLEGISPIPSNILYRTKAENLYEKKRSSRVCQPC
;
A
#
# COMPACT_ATOMS: atom_id res chain seq x y z
N MET A 1 -9.60 -11.22 26.60
CA MET A 1 -10.11 -10.51 25.40
C MET A 1 -9.38 -9.18 25.32
N THR A 2 -8.61 -8.95 24.28
CA THR A 2 -7.88 -7.67 24.09
C THR A 2 -8.91 -6.59 23.74
N ASN A 3 -9.05 -5.58 24.58
CA ASN A 3 -9.91 -4.44 24.28
C ASN A 3 -9.25 -3.57 23.23
N ILE A 4 -9.87 -3.41 22.05
CA ILE A 4 -9.40 -2.52 20.99
C ILE A 4 -9.77 -1.07 21.37
N ASN A 5 -8.77 -0.20 21.44
CA ASN A 5 -8.96 1.24 21.65
C ASN A 5 -9.01 1.94 20.27
N LEU A 6 -10.20 2.39 19.88
CA LEU A 6 -10.41 3.02 18.56
C LEU A 6 -9.62 4.33 18.38
N ALA A 7 -9.20 4.98 19.45
CA ALA A 7 -8.47 6.24 19.40
C ALA A 7 -6.95 6.06 19.20
N THR A 8 -6.41 4.89 19.49
CA THR A 8 -4.94 4.67 19.47
C THR A 8 -4.52 3.45 18.69
N ASP A 9 -5.38 2.44 18.52
CA ASP A 9 -5.00 1.19 17.91
C ASP A 9 -5.11 1.23 16.39
N VAL A 10 -4.24 0.46 15.74
CA VAL A 10 -4.25 0.19 14.31
C VAL A 10 -4.19 -1.32 14.12
N VAL A 11 -5.08 -1.87 13.33
CA VAL A 11 -5.03 -3.29 12.98
C VAL A 11 -4.35 -3.45 11.64
N ILE A 12 -3.35 -4.33 11.57
CA ILE A 12 -2.66 -4.68 10.32
C ILE A 12 -3.01 -6.11 9.94
N ILE A 13 -3.54 -6.30 8.73
CA ILE A 13 -3.86 -7.61 8.15
C ILE A 13 -2.96 -7.86 6.95
N SER A 14 -1.99 -8.74 7.14
CA SER A 14 -1.03 -9.12 6.11
C SER A 14 -1.17 -10.60 5.74
N GLY A 15 -0.71 -10.95 4.55
CA GLY A 15 -0.67 -12.34 4.07
C GLY A 15 -0.59 -12.43 2.55
N ALA A 16 -0.49 -13.65 2.03
CA ALA A 16 -0.37 -13.93 0.60
C ALA A 16 -1.59 -13.47 -0.20
N THR A 17 -1.41 -13.29 -1.50
CA THR A 17 -2.53 -13.05 -2.44
C THR A 17 -3.54 -14.20 -2.33
N ALA A 18 -4.82 -13.90 -2.48
CA ALA A 18 -5.94 -14.83 -2.38
C ALA A 18 -6.12 -15.54 -1.01
N SER A 19 -5.45 -15.09 0.06
CA SER A 19 -5.58 -15.65 1.42
C SER A 19 -6.84 -15.23 2.19
N GLY A 20 -7.74 -14.44 1.57
CA GLY A 20 -8.98 -13.98 2.21
C GLY A 20 -8.84 -12.71 3.08
N LYS A 21 -7.70 -12.01 3.03
CA LYS A 21 -7.45 -10.77 3.82
C LYS A 21 -8.57 -9.74 3.74
N SER A 22 -9.02 -9.45 2.51
CA SER A 22 -10.04 -8.41 2.26
C SER A 22 -11.38 -8.79 2.87
N SER A 23 -11.82 -10.04 2.70
CA SER A 23 -13.06 -10.54 3.31
C SER A 23 -12.99 -10.52 4.83
N PHE A 24 -11.85 -10.90 5.40
CA PHE A 24 -11.64 -10.86 6.84
C PHE A 24 -11.66 -9.41 7.37
N ALA A 25 -11.02 -8.48 6.66
CA ALA A 25 -11.02 -7.06 7.02
C ALA A 25 -12.42 -6.46 7.02
N ILE A 26 -13.23 -6.76 6.00
CA ILE A 26 -14.63 -6.31 5.90
C ILE A 26 -15.46 -6.89 7.05
N SER A 27 -15.29 -8.19 7.36
CA SER A 27 -15.98 -8.84 8.47
C SER A 27 -15.63 -8.20 9.82
N LEU A 28 -14.34 -7.88 10.02
CA LEU A 28 -13.88 -7.18 11.22
C LEU A 28 -14.47 -5.76 11.29
N ALA A 29 -14.39 -5.01 10.18
CA ALA A 29 -14.91 -3.64 10.10
C ALA A 29 -16.41 -3.57 10.45
N LYS A 30 -17.19 -4.54 9.96
CA LYS A 30 -18.63 -4.65 10.27
C LYS A 30 -18.90 -4.96 11.75
N LYS A 31 -18.09 -5.81 12.37
CA LYS A 31 -18.20 -6.11 13.81
C LYS A 31 -17.91 -4.88 14.67
N VAL A 32 -16.89 -4.12 14.30
CA VAL A 32 -16.49 -2.89 15.02
C VAL A 32 -17.48 -1.75 14.77
N LYS A 33 -18.19 -1.73 13.63
CA LYS A 33 -19.14 -0.71 13.14
C LYS A 33 -18.51 0.67 12.83
N LYS A 34 -17.40 1.02 13.48
CA LYS A 34 -16.64 2.26 13.24
C LYS A 34 -15.22 1.89 12.80
N ALA A 35 -15.04 1.60 11.54
CA ALA A 35 -13.74 1.23 10.98
C ALA A 35 -13.57 1.77 9.57
N VAL A 36 -12.31 1.90 9.15
CA VAL A 36 -11.90 2.24 7.78
C VAL A 36 -10.84 1.26 7.32
N ILE A 37 -10.98 0.74 6.12
CA ILE A 37 -9.98 -0.14 5.49
C ILE A 37 -9.03 0.73 4.67
N ILE A 38 -7.73 0.56 4.89
CA ILE A 38 -6.66 1.31 4.24
C ILE A 38 -5.77 0.34 3.46
N ASN A 39 -5.58 0.60 2.18
CA ASN A 39 -4.80 -0.26 1.29
C ASN A 39 -3.30 -0.26 1.62
N ALA A 40 -2.71 -1.45 1.71
CA ALA A 40 -1.26 -1.69 1.79
C ALA A 40 -0.78 -2.67 0.69
N ASP A 41 -1.40 -2.62 -0.48
CA ASP A 41 -0.98 -3.34 -1.67
C ASP A 41 -0.56 -2.36 -2.75
N SER A 42 0.70 -2.44 -3.19
CA SER A 42 1.29 -1.52 -4.16
C SER A 42 0.67 -1.59 -5.56
N ALA A 43 0.07 -2.72 -5.93
CA ALA A 43 -0.64 -2.85 -7.19
C ALA A 43 -2.01 -2.15 -7.17
N GLN A 44 -2.68 -2.15 -6.01
CA GLN A 44 -4.02 -1.58 -5.86
C GLN A 44 -4.08 -0.05 -5.76
N VAL A 45 -2.94 0.63 -5.80
CA VAL A 45 -2.88 2.10 -5.84
C VAL A 45 -3.17 2.67 -7.21
N TYR A 46 -3.09 1.87 -8.27
CA TYR A 46 -3.23 2.34 -9.65
C TYR A 46 -4.64 2.17 -10.20
N THR A 47 -5.13 3.21 -10.93
CA THR A 47 -6.49 3.27 -11.50
C THR A 47 -6.65 2.44 -12.77
N ASN A 48 -5.58 2.24 -13.56
CA ASN A 48 -5.66 1.73 -14.94
C ASN A 48 -5.82 0.20 -15.07
N ALA A 49 -5.69 -0.54 -13.96
CA ALA A 49 -5.77 -2.00 -13.99
C ALA A 49 -6.63 -2.56 -12.83
N PRO A 50 -7.88 -2.13 -12.67
CA PRO A 50 -8.68 -2.49 -11.49
C PRO A 50 -8.93 -4.00 -11.38
N ILE A 51 -9.14 -4.69 -12.49
CA ILE A 51 -9.36 -6.15 -12.52
C ILE A 51 -8.05 -6.88 -12.19
N LEU A 52 -6.94 -6.51 -12.84
CA LEU A 52 -5.64 -7.14 -12.64
C LEU A 52 -5.11 -6.93 -11.21
N ALA A 53 -5.31 -5.75 -10.66
CA ALA A 53 -4.93 -5.40 -9.30
C ALA A 53 -5.93 -5.89 -8.25
N ASN A 54 -7.05 -6.47 -8.67
CA ASN A 54 -8.13 -6.93 -7.79
C ASN A 54 -8.60 -5.82 -6.82
N ILE A 55 -8.86 -4.63 -7.38
CA ILE A 55 -9.40 -3.51 -6.60
C ILE A 55 -10.85 -3.83 -6.24
N PRO A 56 -11.24 -3.73 -4.96
CA PRO A 56 -12.59 -4.07 -4.54
C PRO A 56 -13.63 -3.15 -5.17
N THR A 57 -14.63 -3.74 -5.80
CA THR A 57 -15.81 -3.05 -6.32
C THR A 57 -16.66 -2.49 -5.18
N GLU A 58 -17.58 -1.56 -5.47
CA GLU A 58 -18.46 -1.00 -4.47
C GLU A 58 -19.32 -2.07 -3.77
N ALA A 59 -19.78 -3.07 -4.53
CA ALA A 59 -20.51 -4.21 -3.97
C ALA A 59 -19.64 -5.03 -2.98
N GLU A 60 -18.38 -5.26 -3.32
CA GLU A 60 -17.44 -5.99 -2.46
C GLU A 60 -17.06 -5.21 -1.21
N ARG A 61 -17.04 -3.89 -1.26
CA ARG A 61 -16.79 -3.02 -0.10
C ARG A 61 -17.89 -3.10 0.95
N GLN A 62 -19.09 -3.51 0.55
CA GLN A 62 -20.23 -3.76 1.44
C GLN A 62 -20.55 -2.59 2.39
N GLY A 63 -20.41 -1.35 1.89
CA GLY A 63 -20.66 -0.13 2.68
C GLY A 63 -19.54 0.26 3.65
N VAL A 64 -18.43 -0.49 3.72
CA VAL A 64 -17.27 -0.13 4.54
C VAL A 64 -16.42 0.90 3.80
N SER A 65 -15.97 1.92 4.49
CA SER A 65 -15.07 2.94 3.92
C SER A 65 -13.72 2.33 3.57
N HIS A 66 -13.27 2.55 2.33
CA HIS A 66 -11.99 2.09 1.81
C HIS A 66 -11.13 3.28 1.35
N LYS A 67 -9.86 3.28 1.72
CA LYS A 67 -8.90 4.35 1.46
C LYS A 67 -7.63 3.84 0.78
N LEU A 68 -7.00 4.71 0.03
CA LEU A 68 -5.74 4.47 -0.70
C LEU A 68 -5.82 3.38 -1.79
N PHE A 69 -7.00 3.18 -2.35
CA PHE A 69 -7.23 2.37 -3.54
C PHE A 69 -7.37 3.28 -4.75
N ALA A 70 -6.85 2.87 -5.91
CA ALA A 70 -7.02 3.58 -7.19
C ALA A 70 -6.74 5.09 -7.09
N LEU A 71 -5.55 5.45 -6.63
CA LEU A 71 -5.17 6.85 -6.38
C LEU A 71 -4.73 7.57 -7.65
N GLN A 72 -4.00 6.89 -8.54
CA GLN A 72 -3.38 7.51 -9.69
C GLN A 72 -3.14 6.53 -10.85
N PRO A 73 -2.93 7.01 -12.09
CA PRO A 73 -2.57 6.17 -13.21
C PRO A 73 -1.16 5.57 -13.06
N ILE A 74 -0.94 4.38 -13.65
CA ILE A 74 0.35 3.67 -13.60
C ILE A 74 1.50 4.43 -14.28
N THR A 75 1.16 5.42 -15.11
CA THR A 75 2.13 6.31 -15.77
C THR A 75 2.75 7.33 -14.82
N GLU A 76 2.16 7.52 -13.66
CA GLU A 76 2.67 8.44 -12.64
C GLU A 76 3.52 7.71 -11.60
N TYR A 77 4.56 8.39 -11.16
CA TYR A 77 5.47 7.85 -10.14
C TYR A 77 4.79 7.80 -8.77
N PHE A 78 4.80 6.61 -8.14
CA PHE A 78 4.34 6.42 -6.78
C PHE A 78 5.36 5.64 -5.96
N SER A 79 5.75 6.17 -4.82
CA SER A 79 6.78 5.57 -3.97
C SER A 79 6.23 5.12 -2.63
N VAL A 80 6.97 4.24 -1.96
CA VAL A 80 6.68 3.84 -0.58
C VAL A 80 6.64 5.04 0.37
N MET A 81 7.46 6.07 0.14
CA MET A 81 7.44 7.30 0.95
C MET A 81 6.13 8.07 0.81
N MET A 82 5.62 8.19 -0.44
CA MET A 82 4.33 8.82 -0.70
C MET A 82 3.21 8.04 -0.02
N TRP A 83 3.23 6.70 -0.17
CA TRP A 83 2.26 5.84 0.50
C TRP A 83 2.33 6.00 2.02
N LEU A 84 3.53 6.02 2.61
CA LEU A 84 3.73 6.15 4.05
C LEU A 84 3.17 7.48 4.60
N GLN A 85 3.31 8.56 3.87
CA GLN A 85 2.72 9.85 4.23
C GLN A 85 1.19 9.77 4.22
N LEU A 86 0.61 9.21 3.15
CA LEU A 86 -0.83 9.08 3.00
C LEU A 86 -1.45 8.15 4.04
N VAL A 87 -0.84 6.97 4.29
CA VAL A 87 -1.37 6.02 5.28
C VAL A 87 -1.34 6.61 6.70
N LYS A 88 -0.30 7.33 7.08
CA LYS A 88 -0.23 8.04 8.37
C LYS A 88 -1.33 9.09 8.50
N GLN A 89 -1.60 9.83 7.43
CA GLN A 89 -2.69 10.79 7.37
C GLN A 89 -4.06 10.13 7.57
N GLU A 90 -4.34 9.06 6.83
CA GLU A 90 -5.62 8.34 6.94
C GLU A 90 -5.81 7.68 8.32
N ILE A 91 -4.74 7.14 8.91
CA ILE A 91 -4.76 6.61 10.29
C ILE A 91 -5.13 7.71 11.27
N SER A 92 -4.43 8.86 11.23
CA SER A 92 -4.70 9.98 12.13
C SER A 92 -6.11 10.52 11.98
N GLN A 93 -6.61 10.65 10.75
CA GLN A 93 -7.98 11.09 10.49
C GLN A 93 -9.04 10.09 10.99
N ALA A 94 -8.77 8.79 10.84
CA ALA A 94 -9.66 7.76 11.34
C ALA A 94 -9.75 7.80 12.87
N GLN A 95 -8.61 7.83 13.54
CA GLN A 95 -8.53 7.91 15.01
C GLN A 95 -9.21 9.16 15.56
N ALA A 96 -9.01 10.33 14.92
CA ALA A 96 -9.69 11.58 15.31
C ALA A 96 -11.22 11.50 15.19
N LYS A 97 -11.74 10.62 14.32
CA LYS A 97 -13.19 10.34 14.16
C LYS A 97 -13.67 9.17 15.04
N GLY A 98 -12.83 8.62 15.89
CA GLY A 98 -13.13 7.44 16.71
C GLY A 98 -13.40 6.19 15.86
N MET A 99 -12.71 6.06 14.72
CA MET A 99 -12.78 4.89 13.83
C MET A 99 -11.51 4.07 13.93
N LEU A 100 -11.65 2.74 13.89
CA LEU A 100 -10.52 1.81 13.84
C LEU A 100 -9.90 1.80 12.43
N PRO A 101 -8.64 2.22 12.25
CA PRO A 101 -7.94 2.01 10.98
C PRO A 101 -7.50 0.55 10.86
N ILE A 102 -7.89 -0.09 9.75
CA ILE A 102 -7.52 -1.47 9.39
C ILE A 102 -6.66 -1.40 8.13
N VAL A 103 -5.35 -1.57 8.27
CA VAL A 103 -4.40 -1.57 7.16
C VAL A 103 -4.31 -2.97 6.58
N VAL A 104 -4.65 -3.13 5.29
CA VAL A 104 -4.78 -4.44 4.64
C VAL A 104 -3.94 -4.51 3.38
N GLY A 105 -3.05 -5.48 3.26
CA GLY A 105 -2.27 -5.69 2.04
C GLY A 105 -1.21 -6.76 2.13
N GLY A 106 -0.55 -6.99 0.99
CA GLY A 106 0.52 -7.98 0.84
C GLY A 106 1.90 -7.37 0.59
N SER A 107 2.01 -6.03 0.45
CA SER A 107 3.28 -5.38 0.13
C SER A 107 4.15 -5.23 1.36
N ALA A 108 5.10 -6.17 1.53
CA ALA A 108 5.98 -6.21 2.70
C ALA A 108 6.72 -4.89 2.93
N MET A 109 7.22 -4.24 1.86
CA MET A 109 7.91 -2.96 1.96
C MET A 109 7.01 -1.85 2.54
N TYR A 110 5.72 -1.82 2.16
CA TYR A 110 4.75 -0.88 2.72
C TYR A 110 4.55 -1.12 4.21
N LEU A 111 4.30 -2.35 4.59
CA LEU A 111 4.04 -2.70 5.99
C LEU A 111 5.26 -2.50 6.87
N LEU A 112 6.45 -2.91 6.42
CA LEU A 112 7.70 -2.67 7.16
C LEU A 112 7.97 -1.18 7.31
N SER A 113 7.76 -0.38 6.25
CA SER A 113 7.95 1.08 6.35
C SER A 113 6.98 1.75 7.34
N LEU A 114 5.78 1.19 7.50
CA LEU A 114 4.81 1.70 8.48
C LEU A 114 5.21 1.33 9.92
N LEU A 115 5.75 0.14 10.14
CA LEU A 115 6.12 -0.39 11.46
C LEU A 115 7.46 0.14 11.95
N GLU A 116 8.46 0.16 11.08
CA GLU A 116 9.86 0.45 11.43
C GLU A 116 10.31 1.83 10.96
N GLY A 117 9.52 2.44 10.04
CA GLY A 117 9.93 3.64 9.34
C GLY A 117 10.79 3.33 8.12
N ILE A 118 11.19 4.39 7.43
CA ILE A 118 12.12 4.33 6.30
C ILE A 118 13.13 5.46 6.43
N SER A 119 14.39 5.15 6.12
CA SER A 119 15.44 6.17 6.15
C SER A 119 15.14 7.27 5.12
N PRO A 120 15.14 8.55 5.50
CA PRO A 120 14.86 9.66 4.61
C PRO A 120 16.06 9.98 3.71
N ILE A 121 16.54 8.98 2.97
CA ILE A 121 17.61 9.21 1.97
C ILE A 121 16.96 9.90 0.77
N PRO A 122 17.34 11.16 0.47
CA PRO A 122 16.78 11.85 -0.67
C PRO A 122 17.19 11.14 -1.97
N SER A 123 16.20 10.84 -2.83
CA SER A 123 16.48 10.32 -4.16
C SER A 123 17.15 11.42 -4.98
N ASN A 124 18.43 11.26 -5.29
CA ASN A 124 19.13 12.18 -6.17
C ASN A 124 19.02 11.66 -7.61
N ILE A 125 18.27 12.37 -8.44
CA ILE A 125 18.01 12.04 -9.84
C ILE A 125 19.32 11.86 -10.64
N LEU A 126 20.34 12.65 -10.33
CA LEU A 126 21.63 12.57 -11.03
C LEU A 126 22.34 11.23 -10.81
N TYR A 127 22.32 10.72 -9.59
CA TYR A 127 22.90 9.41 -9.27
C TYR A 127 22.08 8.27 -9.86
N ARG A 128 20.77 8.39 -9.89
CA ARG A 128 19.87 7.41 -10.49
C ARG A 128 20.11 7.32 -12.00
N THR A 129 20.11 8.44 -12.71
CA THR A 129 20.39 8.48 -14.16
C THR A 129 21.80 7.95 -14.48
N LYS A 130 22.80 8.28 -13.65
CA LYS A 130 24.15 7.75 -13.80
C LYS A 130 24.22 6.24 -13.62
N ALA A 131 23.49 5.69 -12.66
CA ALA A 131 23.40 4.25 -12.44
C ALA A 131 22.67 3.53 -13.59
N GLU A 132 21.57 4.09 -14.10
CA GLU A 132 20.82 3.59 -15.24
C GLU A 132 21.70 3.55 -16.51
N ASN A 133 22.41 4.63 -16.82
CA ASN A 133 23.34 4.71 -17.95
C ASN A 133 24.49 3.69 -17.83
N LEU A 134 25.04 3.47 -16.63
CA LEU A 134 26.06 2.47 -16.39
C LEU A 134 25.53 1.04 -16.58
N TYR A 135 24.31 0.79 -16.18
CA TYR A 135 23.65 -0.50 -16.35
C TYR A 135 23.41 -0.81 -17.82
N GLU A 136 22.87 0.14 -18.58
CA GLU A 136 22.62 0.00 -20.02
C GLU A 136 23.93 -0.24 -20.80
N LYS A 137 24.98 0.51 -20.49
CA LYS A 137 26.29 0.33 -21.09
C LYS A 137 26.88 -1.07 -20.85
N LYS A 138 26.73 -1.61 -19.64
CA LYS A 138 27.15 -2.98 -19.31
C LYS A 138 26.27 -4.04 -19.95
N ARG A 139 24.98 -3.79 -20.11
CA ARG A 139 24.04 -4.70 -20.79
C ARG A 139 24.38 -4.78 -22.28
N SER A 140 24.62 -3.66 -22.93
CA SER A 140 25.03 -3.59 -24.36
C SER A 140 26.32 -4.34 -24.62
N SER A 141 27.31 -4.26 -23.72
CA SER A 141 28.59 -4.97 -23.86
C SER A 141 28.49 -6.50 -23.66
N ARG A 142 27.43 -7.00 -23.02
CA ARG A 142 27.21 -8.44 -22.87
C ARG A 142 26.43 -9.08 -24.02
N VAL A 143 25.70 -8.29 -24.81
CA VAL A 143 24.89 -8.77 -25.94
C VAL A 143 25.76 -8.98 -27.21
N CYS A 144 26.98 -8.46 -27.26
CA CYS A 144 27.89 -8.55 -28.41
C CYS A 144 29.00 -9.60 -28.26
N GLN A 145 28.79 -10.70 -27.53
CA GLN A 145 29.67 -11.87 -27.68
C GLN A 145 28.96 -12.89 -28.56
N PRO A 146 29.32 -13.02 -29.85
CA PRO A 146 28.88 -14.16 -30.63
C PRO A 146 29.57 -15.42 -30.09
N CYS A 147 28.78 -16.49 -29.95
CA CYS A 147 29.27 -17.83 -29.72
C CYS A 147 30.13 -18.31 -30.91
#